data_0ca0816ac902620abb23ad98d15d76b9
#
_entry.id   0ca0816ac902620abb23ad98d15d76b9
#
_cell.length_a   1.000
_cell.length_b   1.000
_cell.length_c   1.000
_cell.angle_alpha   90.00
_cell.angle_beta   90.00
_cell.angle_gamma   90.00
#
_symmetry.space_group_name_H-M   'P 1'
#
loop_
_entity.id
_entity.type
_entity.pdbx_description
1 polymer ?
#
loop_
_entity_poly.entity_id
_entity_poly.type
_entity_poly.pdbx_seq_one_letter_code
_entity_poly.pdbx_strand_id
1 'polypeptide(L)'
;TAFNYDLRLNFDTSFTGKDLLRTRLRTGNFSSQPFGSSSSLFKLDKAESYANAVQLDRLYYSFPGLAKGVTLTAGALVRNTEMAWIPTAYKSDILDFFSVAGAPGVYNKATGAGFGAQWAQPGKKGFVANLNYVAQSGSDSTKGEFNAAGALNTLAQIGYRAPQYGIAFGYRNGTEGTRVRTFNGVAGNGGTLAANQTSNGYALNAYWQPKKSGIIPSVSAAYGWNYVSGPATPNAATNSQTWMAGVQWSDVFAKGNASGFAIGQPGNAPTLSKDALMWEAFYRYKVSDNISVTPAVFYVSNNQAFSGASSNYGGVIQTRFTF
;
A
#
# COMPACT_ATOMS: atom_id res chain seq x y z
N THR A 1 13.43 14.28 17.28
CA THR A 1 12.55 15.07 16.41
C THR A 1 13.24 15.31 15.08
N ALA A 2 12.54 15.12 13.96
CA ALA A 2 13.04 15.39 12.61
C ALA A 2 12.01 16.21 11.83
N PHE A 3 12.49 17.02 10.90
CA PHE A 3 11.67 17.74 9.93
C PHE A 3 12.01 17.20 8.53
N ASN A 4 11.01 16.54 7.95
CA ASN A 4 11.18 15.83 6.68
C ASN A 4 10.12 16.29 5.66
N TYR A 5 10.41 16.03 4.38
CA TYR A 5 9.46 16.28 3.29
C TYR A 5 9.44 15.13 2.27
N ASP A 6 8.32 15.01 1.57
CA ASP A 6 8.08 14.11 0.42
C ASP A 6 7.34 14.93 -0.63
N LEU A 7 8.05 15.37 -1.67
CA LEU A 7 7.50 16.16 -2.77
C LEU A 7 7.20 15.26 -3.96
N ARG A 8 6.02 15.42 -4.54
CA ARG A 8 5.56 14.70 -5.74
C ARG A 8 5.02 15.68 -6.75
N LEU A 9 5.58 15.70 -7.94
CA LEU A 9 5.11 16.48 -9.07
C LEU A 9 4.54 15.53 -10.11
N ASN A 10 3.21 15.58 -10.32
CA ASN A 10 2.54 14.79 -11.33
C ASN A 10 2.30 15.66 -12.58
N PHE A 11 2.75 15.16 -13.72
CA PHE A 11 2.42 15.69 -15.02
C PHE A 11 1.42 14.71 -15.66
N ASP A 12 0.16 15.07 -15.58
CA ASP A 12 -0.95 14.28 -16.09
C ASP A 12 -1.40 14.84 -17.44
N THR A 13 -1.21 14.06 -18.48
CA THR A 13 -1.56 14.44 -19.86
C THR A 13 -2.62 13.48 -20.41
N SER A 14 -3.62 14.01 -21.07
CA SER A 14 -4.61 13.23 -21.82
C SER A 14 -4.60 13.64 -23.27
N PHE A 15 -4.55 12.66 -24.16
CA PHE A 15 -4.56 12.88 -25.62
C PHE A 15 -5.98 12.79 -26.21
N THR A 16 -6.87 12.05 -25.53
CA THR A 16 -8.22 11.75 -26.01
C THR A 16 -9.32 12.28 -25.08
N GLY A 17 -8.94 12.85 -23.93
CA GLY A 17 -9.85 13.25 -22.86
C GLY A 17 -10.39 12.09 -22.01
N LYS A 18 -9.99 10.84 -22.32
CA LYS A 18 -10.41 9.62 -21.61
C LYS A 18 -9.23 8.75 -21.17
N ASP A 19 -8.03 9.14 -21.48
CA ASP A 19 -6.78 8.47 -21.19
C ASP A 19 -5.92 9.32 -20.23
N LEU A 20 -4.87 8.73 -19.71
CA LEU A 20 -3.95 9.38 -18.79
C LEU A 20 -2.51 8.88 -19.05
N LEU A 21 -1.65 9.78 -19.53
CA LEU A 21 -0.21 9.61 -19.40
C LEU A 21 0.24 10.29 -18.12
N ARG A 22 0.70 9.52 -17.15
CA ARG A 22 1.28 10.06 -15.92
C ARG A 22 2.79 9.97 -15.92
N THR A 23 3.43 11.14 -15.79
CA THR A 23 4.85 11.26 -15.45
C THR A 23 4.94 11.87 -14.06
N ARG A 24 5.54 11.17 -13.09
CA ARG A 24 5.72 11.70 -11.75
C ARG A 24 7.20 11.80 -11.38
N LEU A 25 7.60 13.00 -11.02
CA LEU A 25 8.87 13.26 -10.34
C LEU A 25 8.66 13.26 -8.84
N ARG A 26 9.63 12.76 -8.10
CA ARG A 26 9.56 12.68 -6.64
C ARG A 26 10.92 12.95 -6.02
N THR A 27 10.92 13.60 -4.87
CA THR A 27 12.09 13.79 -4.02
C THR A 27 11.69 13.81 -2.56
N GLY A 28 12.64 13.54 -1.67
CA GLY A 28 12.42 13.55 -0.23
C GLY A 28 13.71 13.42 0.54
N ASN A 29 13.66 13.78 1.82
CA ASN A 29 14.82 13.76 2.71
C ASN A 29 14.65 12.83 3.92
N PHE A 30 13.71 11.89 3.88
CA PHE A 30 13.58 10.89 4.94
C PHE A 30 14.83 10.01 4.98
N SER A 31 15.28 9.70 6.19
CA SER A 31 16.29 8.65 6.38
C SER A 31 15.64 7.27 6.24
N SER A 32 16.46 6.25 6.02
CA SER A 32 15.97 4.88 5.93
C SER A 32 15.32 4.38 7.23
N GLN A 33 15.69 4.93 8.39
CA GLN A 33 15.22 4.48 9.69
C GLN A 33 14.69 5.63 10.57
N PRO A 34 13.66 5.36 11.38
CA PRO A 34 12.71 4.24 11.32
C PRO A 34 11.57 4.50 10.33
N PHE A 35 11.34 5.77 9.96
CA PHE A 35 10.11 6.21 9.28
C PHE A 35 10.12 5.96 7.76
N GLY A 36 11.30 5.89 7.14
CA GLY A 36 11.46 5.62 5.71
C GLY A 36 11.74 4.15 5.36
N SER A 37 12.20 3.35 6.32
CA SER A 37 12.59 1.97 6.06
C SER A 37 11.40 1.05 5.84
N SER A 38 11.48 0.26 4.79
CA SER A 38 10.47 -0.75 4.48
C SER A 38 10.46 -1.95 5.44
N SER A 39 11.50 -2.13 6.22
CA SER A 39 11.58 -3.15 7.28
C SER A 39 11.09 -2.63 8.63
N SER A 40 10.80 -1.35 8.75
CA SER A 40 10.29 -0.75 9.98
C SER A 40 8.77 -0.77 10.03
N LEU A 41 8.22 -1.19 11.16
CA LEU A 41 6.77 -1.08 11.43
C LEU A 41 6.32 0.38 11.62
N PHE A 42 7.25 1.30 11.86
CA PHE A 42 7.00 2.75 11.89
C PHE A 42 7.09 3.43 10.52
N LYS A 43 7.24 2.67 9.44
CA LYS A 43 7.28 3.27 8.11
C LYS A 43 6.04 4.11 7.85
N LEU A 44 6.26 5.39 7.54
CA LEU A 44 5.20 6.29 7.10
C LEU A 44 4.88 6.03 5.62
N ASP A 45 3.63 6.26 5.22
CA ASP A 45 3.20 6.07 3.83
C ASP A 45 3.86 7.08 2.88
N LYS A 46 4.00 8.31 3.32
CA LYS A 46 4.66 9.41 2.61
C LYS A 46 6.03 9.67 3.23
N ALA A 47 7.02 8.88 2.86
CA ALA A 47 8.35 8.95 3.44
C ALA A 47 9.43 8.53 2.44
N GLU A 48 9.73 9.41 1.48
CA GLU A 48 10.73 9.12 0.46
C GLU A 48 12.13 9.50 0.90
N SER A 49 13.10 8.62 0.63
CA SER A 49 14.51 8.73 1.06
C SER A 49 15.46 8.91 -0.12
N TYR A 50 15.12 9.73 -1.10
CA TYR A 50 15.98 10.03 -2.26
C TYR A 50 17.10 11.02 -1.98
N ALA A 51 17.38 11.32 -0.72
CA ALA A 51 18.48 12.21 -0.31
C ALA A 51 18.47 13.57 -1.05
N ASN A 52 17.27 14.16 -1.22
CA ASN A 52 17.02 15.39 -1.97
C ASN A 52 17.21 15.28 -3.51
N ALA A 53 17.56 14.11 -4.05
CA ALA A 53 17.64 13.92 -5.49
C ALA A 53 16.23 13.81 -6.09
N VAL A 54 16.01 14.46 -7.22
CA VAL A 54 14.76 14.32 -7.98
C VAL A 54 14.85 13.09 -8.87
N GLN A 55 13.88 12.18 -8.75
CA GLN A 55 13.84 10.96 -9.53
C GLN A 55 12.50 10.79 -10.23
N LEU A 56 12.52 10.10 -11.37
CA LEU A 56 11.31 9.62 -12.01
C LEU A 56 10.71 8.49 -11.16
N ASP A 57 9.51 8.71 -10.64
CA ASP A 57 8.84 7.80 -9.70
C ASP A 57 7.67 7.05 -10.36
N ARG A 58 7.11 7.58 -11.46
CA ARG A 58 6.10 6.94 -12.31
C ARG A 58 6.23 7.39 -13.76
N LEU A 59 6.01 6.42 -14.64
CA LEU A 59 5.84 6.66 -16.07
C LEU A 59 4.95 5.57 -16.66
N TYR A 60 3.67 5.87 -16.84
CA TYR A 60 2.71 4.91 -17.37
C TYR A 60 1.57 5.59 -18.12
N TYR A 61 0.93 4.81 -18.99
CA TYR A 61 -0.22 5.22 -19.78
C TYR A 61 -1.42 4.34 -19.46
N SER A 62 -2.55 4.95 -19.15
CA SER A 62 -3.84 4.29 -18.91
C SER A 62 -4.86 4.76 -19.92
N PHE A 63 -5.59 3.84 -20.52
CA PHE A 63 -6.56 4.13 -21.57
C PHE A 63 -7.77 3.19 -21.51
N PRO A 64 -8.93 3.61 -22.02
CA PRO A 64 -10.11 2.76 -22.11
C PRO A 64 -9.85 1.53 -22.96
N GLY A 65 -10.24 0.35 -22.48
CA GLY A 65 -10.27 -0.87 -23.28
C GLY A 65 -11.49 -0.93 -24.20
N LEU A 66 -11.54 -1.95 -25.05
CA LEU A 66 -12.63 -2.14 -26.02
C LEU A 66 -13.98 -2.39 -25.35
N ALA A 67 -14.01 -3.09 -24.21
CA ALA A 67 -15.23 -3.35 -23.48
C ALA A 67 -15.54 -2.21 -22.48
N LYS A 68 -16.82 -1.91 -22.32
CA LYS A 68 -17.29 -0.88 -21.38
C LYS A 68 -16.87 -1.21 -19.95
N GLY A 69 -16.28 -0.23 -19.27
CA GLY A 69 -15.80 -0.37 -17.89
C GLY A 69 -14.39 -0.94 -17.76
N VAL A 70 -13.72 -1.27 -18.88
CA VAL A 70 -12.32 -1.73 -18.89
C VAL A 70 -11.39 -0.53 -19.00
N THR A 71 -10.34 -0.52 -18.17
CA THR A 71 -9.18 0.35 -18.28
C THR A 71 -7.94 -0.51 -18.43
N LEU A 72 -7.14 -0.23 -19.45
CA LEU A 72 -5.85 -0.85 -19.67
C LEU A 72 -4.75 0.11 -19.23
N THR A 73 -3.70 -0.40 -18.63
CA THR A 73 -2.55 0.38 -18.18
C THR A 73 -1.26 -0.35 -18.55
N ALA A 74 -0.28 0.39 -19.05
CA ALA A 74 1.06 -0.11 -19.30
C ALA A 74 2.08 0.98 -19.06
N GLY A 75 3.28 0.63 -18.59
CA GLY A 75 4.32 1.63 -18.36
C GLY A 75 5.65 1.03 -17.97
N ALA A 76 6.70 1.80 -18.20
CA ALA A 76 8.05 1.45 -17.80
C ALA A 76 8.25 1.55 -16.28
N LEU A 77 7.40 2.34 -15.60
CA LEU A 77 7.47 2.55 -14.16
C LEU A 77 6.05 2.74 -13.60
N VAL A 78 5.36 1.61 -13.37
CA VAL A 78 4.01 1.56 -12.83
C VAL A 78 3.98 0.75 -11.53
N ARG A 79 3.08 1.10 -10.63
CA ARG A 79 2.88 0.37 -9.38
C ARG A 79 1.66 -0.54 -9.46
N ASN A 80 1.78 -1.78 -8.98
CA ASN A 80 0.68 -2.74 -9.01
C ASN A 80 -0.60 -2.21 -8.33
N THR A 81 -0.48 -1.42 -7.26
CA THR A 81 -1.63 -0.84 -6.56
C THR A 81 -2.28 0.34 -7.31
N GLU A 82 -1.64 0.90 -8.33
CA GLU A 82 -2.26 1.89 -9.24
C GLU A 82 -3.19 1.21 -10.26
N MET A 83 -3.01 -0.09 -10.46
CA MET A 83 -3.81 -0.95 -11.33
C MET A 83 -4.77 -1.87 -10.54
N ALA A 84 -5.04 -1.56 -9.27
CA ALA A 84 -5.91 -2.33 -8.39
C ALA A 84 -6.81 -1.42 -7.57
N TRP A 85 -7.92 -1.97 -7.12
CA TRP A 85 -8.78 -1.31 -6.16
C TRP A 85 -8.47 -1.82 -4.76
N ILE A 86 -8.15 -0.93 -3.83
CA ILE A 86 -7.96 -1.28 -2.41
C ILE A 86 -9.26 -0.97 -1.66
N PRO A 87 -10.05 -2.00 -1.28
CA PRO A 87 -11.36 -1.80 -0.66
C PRO A 87 -11.22 -1.40 0.81
N THR A 88 -11.28 -0.11 1.05
CA THR A 88 -11.23 0.46 2.39
C THR A 88 -11.95 1.80 2.43
N ALA A 89 -12.67 2.07 3.51
CA ALA A 89 -13.19 3.38 3.87
C ALA A 89 -12.25 4.12 4.85
N TYR A 90 -11.29 3.43 5.42
CA TYR A 90 -10.24 4.01 6.26
C TYR A 90 -9.15 4.63 5.38
N LYS A 91 -9.04 5.95 5.41
CA LYS A 91 -8.16 6.75 4.54
C LYS A 91 -7.04 7.41 5.34
N SER A 92 -6.18 6.60 5.93
CA SER A 92 -4.95 7.07 6.56
C SER A 92 -3.82 7.22 5.54
N ASP A 93 -3.01 8.25 5.72
CA ASP A 93 -1.73 8.45 5.05
C ASP A 93 -0.56 8.43 6.05
N ILE A 94 -0.76 7.89 7.24
CA ILE A 94 0.22 7.90 8.32
C ILE A 94 1.07 6.64 8.22
N LEU A 95 0.68 5.54 8.83
CA LEU A 95 1.45 4.31 8.75
C LEU A 95 1.19 3.55 7.44
N ASP A 96 2.25 3.14 6.80
CA ASP A 96 2.23 2.46 5.51
C ASP A 96 1.39 1.17 5.52
N PHE A 97 1.37 0.43 6.63
CA PHE A 97 0.55 -0.77 6.81
C PHE A 97 -0.95 -0.49 6.62
N PHE A 98 -1.47 0.55 7.26
CA PHE A 98 -2.89 0.90 7.14
C PHE A 98 -3.22 1.53 5.79
N SER A 99 -2.26 2.16 5.12
CA SER A 99 -2.44 2.74 3.77
C SER A 99 -2.71 1.68 2.69
N VAL A 100 -2.31 0.44 2.93
CA VAL A 100 -2.61 -0.72 2.07
C VAL A 100 -3.71 -1.61 2.67
N ALA A 101 -4.57 -1.02 3.48
CA ALA A 101 -5.71 -1.67 4.12
C ALA A 101 -5.33 -2.96 4.87
N GLY A 102 -4.20 -2.98 5.57
CA GLY A 102 -3.75 -4.12 6.37
C GLY A 102 -3.40 -5.39 5.57
N ALA A 103 -3.28 -5.30 4.26
CA ALA A 103 -2.99 -6.43 3.39
C ALA A 103 -1.71 -6.23 2.56
N PRO A 104 -0.55 -5.97 3.20
CA PRO A 104 0.71 -5.68 2.50
C PRO A 104 1.23 -6.88 1.69
N GLY A 105 0.82 -8.10 2.01
CA GLY A 105 1.17 -9.30 1.26
C GLY A 105 0.56 -9.34 -0.14
N VAL A 106 -0.57 -8.68 -0.36
CA VAL A 106 -1.25 -8.55 -1.65
C VAL A 106 -0.95 -7.18 -2.28
N TYR A 107 -1.19 -6.10 -1.55
CA TYR A 107 -0.99 -4.72 -2.03
C TYR A 107 0.43 -4.23 -1.70
N ASN A 108 1.44 -4.96 -2.17
CA ASN A 108 2.84 -4.78 -1.76
C ASN A 108 3.54 -3.57 -2.37
N LYS A 109 2.85 -2.77 -3.17
CA LYS A 109 3.40 -1.58 -3.85
C LYS A 109 4.60 -1.90 -4.76
N ALA A 110 4.63 -3.09 -5.38
CA ALA A 110 5.63 -3.43 -6.38
C ALA A 110 5.58 -2.42 -7.53
N THR A 111 6.73 -1.88 -7.89
CA THR A 111 6.87 -0.80 -8.88
C THR A 111 7.98 -1.16 -9.86
N GLY A 112 7.72 -1.05 -11.14
CA GLY A 112 8.65 -1.37 -12.23
C GLY A 112 7.95 -1.35 -13.58
N ALA A 113 8.55 -1.99 -14.58
CA ALA A 113 7.91 -2.21 -15.86
C ALA A 113 6.69 -3.11 -15.69
N GLY A 114 5.56 -2.74 -16.27
CA GLY A 114 4.36 -3.53 -16.04
C GLY A 114 3.15 -3.09 -16.85
N PHE A 115 2.12 -3.92 -16.77
CA PHE A 115 0.84 -3.70 -17.44
C PHE A 115 -0.30 -4.36 -16.66
N GLY A 116 -1.52 -3.93 -16.96
CA GLY A 116 -2.69 -4.51 -16.31
C GLY A 116 -4.00 -4.07 -16.94
N ALA A 117 -5.03 -4.80 -16.58
CA ALA A 117 -6.41 -4.51 -16.94
C ALA A 117 -7.25 -4.40 -15.67
N GLN A 118 -8.07 -3.37 -15.61
CA GLN A 118 -9.08 -3.18 -14.57
C GLN A 118 -10.44 -3.16 -15.23
N TRP A 119 -11.37 -3.89 -14.69
CA TRP A 119 -12.77 -3.82 -15.10
C TRP A 119 -13.65 -3.42 -13.92
N ALA A 120 -14.52 -2.49 -14.14
CA ALA A 120 -15.55 -2.11 -13.19
C ALA A 120 -16.90 -2.16 -13.89
N GLN A 121 -17.82 -2.95 -13.38
CA GLN A 121 -19.19 -2.99 -13.89
C GLN A 121 -19.74 -1.57 -13.92
N PRO A 122 -20.28 -1.13 -15.07
CA PRO A 122 -20.86 0.20 -15.18
C PRO A 122 -21.99 0.42 -14.20
N GLY A 123 -22.00 1.61 -13.57
CA GLY A 123 -23.05 1.98 -12.61
C GLY A 123 -22.49 2.29 -11.24
N LYS A 124 -23.38 2.62 -10.29
CA LYS A 124 -23.02 3.01 -8.92
C LYS A 124 -22.65 1.82 -8.03
N LYS A 125 -23.03 0.61 -8.43
CA LYS A 125 -22.74 -0.65 -7.73
C LYS A 125 -22.46 -1.74 -8.74
N GLY A 126 -21.65 -2.72 -8.39
CA GLY A 126 -21.36 -3.85 -9.25
C GLY A 126 -20.03 -4.50 -8.95
N PHE A 127 -19.73 -5.51 -9.72
CA PHE A 127 -18.48 -6.24 -9.66
C PHE A 127 -17.31 -5.39 -10.17
N VAL A 128 -16.15 -5.65 -9.60
CA VAL A 128 -14.85 -5.12 -10.04
C VAL A 128 -13.87 -6.27 -10.12
N ALA A 129 -13.02 -6.24 -11.13
CA ALA A 129 -11.93 -7.20 -11.28
C ALA A 129 -10.69 -6.49 -11.80
N ASN A 130 -9.52 -6.95 -11.42
CA ASN A 130 -8.27 -6.54 -12.02
C ASN A 130 -7.29 -7.70 -12.10
N LEU A 131 -6.41 -7.59 -13.08
CA LEU A 131 -5.23 -8.42 -13.24
C LEU A 131 -4.10 -7.52 -13.69
N ASN A 132 -3.00 -7.54 -12.96
CA ASN A 132 -1.83 -6.78 -13.35
C ASN A 132 -0.53 -7.55 -13.09
N TYR A 133 0.49 -7.11 -13.80
CA TYR A 133 1.81 -7.68 -13.77
C TYR A 133 2.85 -6.55 -13.68
N VAL A 134 3.84 -6.71 -12.82
CA VAL A 134 4.94 -5.77 -12.65
C VAL A 134 6.24 -6.54 -12.43
N ALA A 135 7.23 -6.27 -13.26
CA ALA A 135 8.62 -6.71 -13.10
C ALA A 135 9.43 -5.58 -12.47
N GLN A 136 9.81 -5.70 -11.21
CA GLN A 136 10.51 -4.63 -10.47
C GLN A 136 11.92 -4.38 -11.02
N SER A 137 12.55 -5.39 -11.61
CA SER A 137 13.85 -5.30 -12.29
C SER A 137 13.72 -5.45 -13.80
N GLY A 138 12.54 -5.19 -14.38
CA GLY A 138 12.26 -5.37 -15.81
C GLY A 138 13.08 -4.49 -16.74
N SER A 139 13.62 -3.37 -16.25
CA SER A 139 14.56 -2.52 -16.99
C SER A 139 15.98 -3.08 -17.10
N ASP A 140 16.33 -4.10 -16.33
CA ASP A 140 17.62 -4.79 -16.36
C ASP A 140 17.58 -5.92 -17.40
N SER A 141 18.25 -5.74 -18.54
CA SER A 141 18.26 -6.72 -19.63
C SER A 141 18.88 -8.08 -19.24
N THR A 142 19.65 -8.14 -18.16
CA THR A 142 20.22 -9.39 -17.65
C THR A 142 19.23 -10.20 -16.82
N LYS A 143 18.19 -9.57 -16.31
CA LYS A 143 17.10 -10.18 -15.52
C LYS A 143 15.83 -10.37 -16.34
N GLY A 144 15.51 -9.38 -17.18
CA GLY A 144 14.37 -9.43 -18.08
C GLY A 144 13.00 -9.30 -17.41
N GLU A 145 11.99 -9.04 -18.21
CA GLU A 145 10.62 -8.83 -17.71
C GLU A 145 9.86 -10.12 -17.40
N PHE A 146 10.25 -11.24 -18.01
CA PHE A 146 9.52 -12.52 -17.89
C PHE A 146 10.37 -13.62 -17.26
N ASN A 147 11.54 -13.31 -16.76
CA ASN A 147 12.37 -14.22 -16.00
C ASN A 147 12.15 -14.02 -14.49
N ALA A 148 12.16 -15.08 -13.72
CA ALA A 148 11.98 -15.04 -12.26
C ALA A 148 12.92 -14.04 -11.57
N ALA A 149 14.17 -13.89 -12.04
CA ALA A 149 15.14 -12.89 -11.57
C ALA A 149 14.70 -11.43 -11.80
N GLY A 150 13.68 -11.18 -12.62
CA GLY A 150 13.06 -9.86 -12.85
C GLY A 150 12.26 -9.32 -11.67
N ALA A 151 12.15 -10.06 -10.57
CA ALA A 151 11.32 -9.75 -9.42
C ALA A 151 9.86 -9.52 -9.82
N LEU A 152 9.26 -10.58 -10.36
CA LEU A 152 7.93 -10.56 -10.94
C LEU A 152 6.85 -10.50 -9.89
N ASN A 153 5.85 -9.67 -10.12
CA ASN A 153 4.63 -9.58 -9.34
C ASN A 153 3.41 -9.71 -10.23
N THR A 154 2.56 -10.66 -9.94
CA THR A 154 1.21 -10.76 -10.54
C THR A 154 0.19 -10.53 -9.44
N LEU A 155 -0.75 -9.63 -9.65
CA LEU A 155 -1.86 -9.35 -8.74
C LEU A 155 -3.18 -9.53 -9.47
N ALA A 156 -4.05 -10.36 -8.94
CA ALA A 156 -5.41 -10.56 -9.38
C ALA A 156 -6.39 -10.21 -8.26
N GLN A 157 -7.51 -9.60 -8.60
CA GLN A 157 -8.53 -9.24 -7.62
C GLN A 157 -9.92 -9.37 -8.23
N ILE A 158 -10.86 -9.80 -7.42
CA ILE A 158 -12.29 -9.74 -7.70
C ILE A 158 -13.01 -9.15 -6.48
N GLY A 159 -14.00 -8.33 -6.72
CA GLY A 159 -14.77 -7.73 -5.64
C GLY A 159 -16.12 -7.21 -6.09
N TYR A 160 -16.86 -6.70 -5.12
CA TYR A 160 -18.11 -6.00 -5.32
C TYR A 160 -18.09 -4.68 -4.58
N ARG A 161 -18.45 -3.60 -5.26
CA ARG A 161 -18.53 -2.26 -4.68
C ARG A 161 -19.96 -1.71 -4.80
N ALA A 162 -20.35 -1.00 -3.76
CA ALA A 162 -21.57 -0.19 -3.70
C ALA A 162 -21.26 1.15 -3.03
N PRO A 163 -22.15 2.15 -3.08
CA PRO A 163 -21.89 3.47 -2.47
C PRO A 163 -21.56 3.40 -0.97
N GLN A 164 -22.07 2.42 -0.26
CA GLN A 164 -21.93 2.31 1.19
C GLN A 164 -21.04 1.16 1.64
N TYR A 165 -20.71 0.20 0.81
CA TYR A 165 -19.92 -0.95 1.20
C TYR A 165 -19.12 -1.50 0.01
N GLY A 166 -18.11 -2.24 0.33
CA GLY A 166 -17.35 -2.99 -0.63
C GLY A 166 -16.64 -4.16 0.02
N ILE A 167 -16.43 -5.20 -0.78
CA ILE A 167 -15.68 -6.40 -0.40
C ILE A 167 -14.86 -6.84 -1.60
N ALA A 168 -13.62 -7.27 -1.37
CA ALA A 168 -12.81 -7.87 -2.42
C ALA A 168 -11.88 -8.94 -1.87
N PHE A 169 -11.66 -9.93 -2.71
CA PHE A 169 -10.62 -10.94 -2.55
C PHE A 169 -9.48 -10.62 -3.52
N GLY A 170 -8.27 -10.52 -2.99
CA GLY A 170 -7.04 -10.28 -3.74
C GLY A 170 -6.09 -11.46 -3.63
N TYR A 171 -5.40 -11.75 -4.72
CA TYR A 171 -4.33 -12.73 -4.82
C TYR A 171 -3.09 -12.08 -5.42
N ARG A 172 -1.93 -12.36 -4.86
CA ARG A 172 -0.64 -11.95 -5.42
C ARG A 172 0.33 -13.13 -5.45
N ASN A 173 0.98 -13.30 -6.58
CA ASN A 173 2.17 -14.12 -6.72
C ASN A 173 3.41 -13.23 -6.89
N GLY A 174 4.54 -13.60 -6.29
CA GLY A 174 5.82 -12.92 -6.45
C GLY A 174 6.96 -13.90 -6.55
N THR A 175 7.99 -13.56 -7.33
CA THR A 175 9.22 -14.33 -7.49
C THR A 175 10.37 -13.71 -6.70
N GLU A 176 11.56 -14.29 -6.76
CA GLU A 176 12.78 -13.77 -6.12
C GLU A 176 12.98 -12.28 -6.36
N GLY A 177 13.54 -11.57 -5.40
CA GLY A 177 13.70 -10.11 -5.45
C GLY A 177 12.44 -9.32 -5.13
N THR A 178 11.26 -9.97 -5.13
CA THR A 178 10.00 -9.32 -4.80
C THR A 178 9.88 -9.07 -3.30
N ARG A 179 9.40 -7.88 -2.94
CA ARG A 179 9.09 -7.56 -1.55
C ARG A 179 7.75 -8.15 -1.15
N VAL A 180 7.76 -8.96 -0.09
CA VAL A 180 6.54 -9.55 0.48
C VAL A 180 5.81 -8.54 1.39
N ARG A 181 6.55 -7.56 1.95
CA ARG A 181 6.07 -6.51 2.86
C ARG A 181 5.37 -7.02 4.11
N THR A 182 5.70 -8.19 4.54
CA THR A 182 5.33 -8.68 5.86
C THR A 182 6.41 -8.22 6.83
N PHE A 183 6.07 -7.32 7.71
CA PHE A 183 7.01 -6.49 8.45
C PHE A 183 7.73 -7.21 9.62
N ASN A 184 7.41 -8.44 9.90
CA ASN A 184 7.98 -9.17 11.03
C ASN A 184 8.75 -10.42 10.60
N GLY A 185 9.83 -10.24 9.83
CA GLY A 185 10.79 -11.33 9.60
C GLY A 185 10.33 -12.45 8.69
N VAL A 186 9.26 -12.23 7.90
CA VAL A 186 8.85 -13.18 6.88
C VAL A 186 9.61 -12.88 5.59
N ALA A 187 10.30 -13.87 5.07
CA ALA A 187 11.14 -13.84 3.89
C ALA A 187 12.34 -12.87 3.95
N GLY A 188 13.50 -13.40 4.21
CA GLY A 188 14.80 -12.77 3.99
C GLY A 188 15.02 -11.40 4.66
N ASN A 189 16.08 -10.75 4.29
CA ASN A 189 16.44 -9.41 4.76
C ASN A 189 15.39 -8.36 4.35
N GLY A 190 14.55 -7.96 5.27
CA GLY A 190 13.57 -6.90 5.06
C GLY A 190 12.32 -7.28 4.27
N GLY A 191 11.97 -8.57 4.20
CA GLY A 191 10.77 -9.05 3.52
C GLY A 191 10.90 -9.19 2.01
N THR A 192 12.12 -9.29 1.49
CA THR A 192 12.42 -9.58 0.08
C THR A 192 12.69 -11.06 -0.10
N LEU A 193 12.10 -11.67 -1.12
CA LEU A 193 12.31 -13.07 -1.46
C LEU A 193 13.76 -13.31 -1.91
N ALA A 194 14.37 -14.36 -1.36
CA ALA A 194 15.69 -14.81 -1.75
C ALA A 194 15.66 -15.52 -3.12
N ALA A 195 16.84 -15.85 -3.64
CA ALA A 195 16.97 -16.60 -4.90
C ALA A 195 16.16 -17.90 -4.87
N ASN A 196 15.46 -18.19 -5.95
CA ASN A 196 14.57 -19.34 -6.13
C ASN A 196 13.39 -19.43 -5.14
N GLN A 197 13.08 -18.36 -4.44
CA GLN A 197 11.87 -18.28 -3.63
C GLN A 197 10.72 -17.66 -4.42
N THR A 198 9.52 -18.11 -4.09
CA THR A 198 8.26 -17.50 -4.55
C THR A 198 7.35 -17.24 -3.36
N SER A 199 6.42 -16.33 -3.52
CA SER A 199 5.39 -16.11 -2.50
C SER A 199 4.00 -15.99 -3.10
N ASN A 200 3.01 -16.50 -2.35
CA ASN A 200 1.60 -16.36 -2.66
C ASN A 200 0.93 -15.60 -1.51
N GLY A 201 0.36 -14.46 -1.82
CA GLY A 201 -0.39 -13.63 -0.88
C GLY A 201 -1.87 -13.65 -1.22
N TYR A 202 -2.71 -13.72 -0.20
CA TYR A 202 -4.16 -13.67 -0.29
C TYR A 202 -4.68 -12.62 0.68
N ALA A 203 -5.73 -11.91 0.32
CA ALA A 203 -6.37 -10.98 1.23
C ALA A 203 -7.88 -10.89 0.98
N LEU A 204 -8.61 -10.78 2.07
CA LEU A 204 -10.01 -10.41 2.08
C LEU A 204 -10.13 -9.05 2.75
N ASN A 205 -10.66 -8.07 2.02
CA ASN A 205 -10.88 -6.71 2.51
C ASN A 205 -12.36 -6.36 2.39
N ALA A 206 -12.90 -5.71 3.41
CA ALA A 206 -14.26 -5.21 3.38
C ALA A 206 -14.36 -3.86 4.09
N TYR A 207 -15.32 -3.05 3.66
CA TYR A 207 -15.67 -1.81 4.35
C TYR A 207 -17.16 -1.53 4.27
N TRP A 208 -17.61 -0.74 5.23
CA TRP A 208 -18.91 -0.12 5.23
C TRP A 208 -18.76 1.37 5.61
N GLN A 209 -19.60 2.22 5.01
CA GLN A 209 -19.65 3.64 5.35
C GLN A 209 -21.10 4.16 5.37
N PRO A 210 -21.43 5.07 6.28
CA PRO A 210 -22.76 5.66 6.34
C PRO A 210 -23.06 6.53 5.10
N LYS A 211 -24.31 6.76 4.77
CA LYS A 211 -24.71 7.66 3.67
C LYS A 211 -24.36 9.12 3.93
N LYS A 212 -24.31 9.52 5.19
CA LYS A 212 -24.02 10.90 5.63
C LYS A 212 -23.00 10.85 6.75
N SER A 213 -22.16 11.87 6.81
CA SER A 213 -21.29 12.13 7.95
C SER A 213 -22.10 12.30 9.24
N GLY A 214 -21.57 11.86 10.36
CA GLY A 214 -22.21 11.96 11.66
C GLY A 214 -21.48 11.18 12.73
N ILE A 215 -22.18 10.81 13.79
CA ILE A 215 -21.63 10.06 14.93
C ILE A 215 -21.20 8.64 14.53
N ILE A 216 -21.90 8.03 13.54
CA ILE A 216 -21.60 6.66 13.09
C ILE A 216 -20.40 6.72 12.15
N PRO A 217 -19.26 6.05 12.48
CA PRO A 217 -18.09 6.02 11.62
C PRO A 217 -18.27 5.09 10.43
N SER A 218 -17.44 5.25 9.43
CA SER A 218 -17.12 4.16 8.50
C SER A 218 -16.26 3.11 9.19
N VAL A 219 -16.38 1.86 8.75
CA VAL A 219 -15.63 0.72 9.28
C VAL A 219 -14.92 0.01 8.13
N SER A 220 -13.69 -0.39 8.36
CA SER A 220 -12.91 -1.20 7.42
C SER A 220 -12.25 -2.34 8.17
N ALA A 221 -12.20 -3.51 7.55
CA ALA A 221 -11.53 -4.68 8.08
C ALA A 221 -10.83 -5.45 6.95
N ALA A 222 -9.72 -6.08 7.29
CA ALA A 222 -9.00 -6.93 6.36
C ALA A 222 -8.32 -8.08 7.09
N TYR A 223 -8.16 -9.17 6.34
CA TYR A 223 -7.36 -10.31 6.75
C TYR A 223 -6.53 -10.80 5.55
N GLY A 224 -5.23 -11.03 5.77
CA GLY A 224 -4.31 -11.48 4.75
C GLY A 224 -3.51 -12.70 5.17
N TRP A 225 -3.19 -13.55 4.19
CA TRP A 225 -2.30 -14.69 4.33
C TRP A 225 -1.17 -14.56 3.33
N ASN A 226 0.01 -15.01 3.71
CA ASN A 226 1.15 -15.03 2.82
C ASN A 226 1.97 -16.31 3.06
N TYR A 227 2.33 -16.97 1.98
CA TYR A 227 3.13 -18.20 1.96
C TYR A 227 4.36 -17.98 1.11
N VAL A 228 5.51 -18.39 1.62
CA VAL A 228 6.78 -18.40 0.90
C VAL A 228 7.18 -19.86 0.63
N SER A 229 7.53 -20.16 -0.61
CA SER A 229 7.98 -21.46 -1.08
C SER A 229 9.37 -21.34 -1.68
N GLY A 230 10.12 -22.44 -1.70
CA GLY A 230 11.49 -22.52 -2.19
C GLY A 230 12.50 -22.79 -1.07
N PRO A 231 13.80 -22.57 -1.33
CA PRO A 231 14.86 -22.84 -0.36
C PRO A 231 14.62 -22.10 0.95
N ALA A 232 14.81 -22.81 2.06
CA ALA A 232 14.63 -22.23 3.38
C ALA A 232 15.68 -21.12 3.64
N THR A 233 15.23 -19.98 4.10
CA THR A 233 16.11 -18.93 4.65
C THR A 233 16.20 -19.17 6.15
N PRO A 234 17.40 -19.29 6.74
CA PRO A 234 17.54 -19.46 8.17
C PRO A 234 16.78 -18.39 8.94
N ASN A 235 16.02 -18.79 9.95
CA ASN A 235 15.21 -17.91 10.81
C ASN A 235 14.12 -17.08 10.10
N ALA A 236 13.78 -17.38 8.85
CA ALA A 236 12.67 -16.73 8.17
C ALA A 236 11.40 -17.59 8.26
N ALA A 237 10.28 -16.95 8.55
CA ALA A 237 8.99 -17.61 8.52
C ALA A 237 8.55 -17.85 7.07
N THR A 238 8.02 -19.04 6.79
CA THR A 238 7.48 -19.42 5.48
C THR A 238 6.03 -19.03 5.29
N ASN A 239 5.34 -18.68 6.35
CA ASN A 239 3.97 -18.17 6.29
C ASN A 239 3.77 -17.03 7.28
N SER A 240 2.83 -16.16 6.97
CA SER A 240 2.43 -15.07 7.84
C SER A 240 0.97 -14.70 7.62
N GLN A 241 0.41 -14.07 8.63
CA GLN A 241 -0.95 -13.56 8.64
C GLN A 241 -0.92 -12.09 9.01
N THR A 242 -1.83 -11.32 8.44
CA THR A 242 -2.04 -9.92 8.75
C THR A 242 -3.53 -9.67 8.96
N TRP A 243 -3.87 -8.72 9.82
CA TRP A 243 -5.24 -8.25 9.91
C TRP A 243 -5.27 -6.79 10.33
N MET A 244 -6.33 -6.09 9.97
CA MET A 244 -6.62 -4.76 10.49
C MET A 244 -8.12 -4.58 10.71
N ALA A 245 -8.43 -3.68 11.64
CA ALA A 245 -9.74 -3.05 11.79
C ALA A 245 -9.53 -1.53 11.94
N GLY A 246 -10.32 -0.74 11.24
CA GLY A 246 -10.23 0.71 11.28
C GLY A 246 -11.60 1.38 11.25
N VAL A 247 -11.72 2.49 11.95
CA VAL A 247 -12.91 3.35 11.96
C VAL A 247 -12.52 4.77 11.58
N GLN A 248 -13.38 5.44 10.84
CA GLN A 248 -13.15 6.83 10.43
C GLN A 248 -14.44 7.63 10.42
N TRP A 249 -14.37 8.80 10.99
CA TRP A 249 -15.41 9.83 10.94
C TRP A 249 -15.02 10.90 9.93
N SER A 250 -15.98 11.34 9.15
CA SER A 250 -15.85 12.47 8.22
C SER A 250 -16.58 13.68 8.76
N ASP A 251 -16.13 14.87 8.37
CA ASP A 251 -16.71 16.17 8.75
C ASP A 251 -16.73 16.41 10.27
N VAL A 252 -15.73 15.89 10.98
CA VAL A 252 -15.62 16.04 12.45
C VAL A 252 -15.33 17.50 12.81
N PHE A 253 -16.20 18.09 13.61
CA PHE A 253 -16.22 19.50 14.03
C PHE A 253 -16.39 20.51 12.88
N ALA A 254 -15.92 20.22 11.67
CA ALA A 254 -16.09 21.06 10.50
C ALA A 254 -16.06 20.22 9.22
N LYS A 255 -16.71 20.72 8.17
CA LYS A 255 -16.76 20.07 6.85
C LYS A 255 -15.35 19.89 6.25
N GLY A 256 -15.04 18.69 5.84
CA GLY A 256 -13.75 18.32 5.25
C GLY A 256 -12.71 17.79 6.25
N ASN A 257 -12.94 17.94 7.55
CA ASN A 257 -12.10 17.32 8.56
C ASN A 257 -12.37 15.81 8.65
N ALA A 258 -11.41 15.05 9.15
CA ALA A 258 -11.60 13.63 9.40
C ALA A 258 -10.83 13.19 10.64
N SER A 259 -11.35 12.19 11.34
CA SER A 259 -10.67 11.53 12.44
C SER A 259 -10.71 10.02 12.21
N GLY A 260 -9.65 9.33 12.56
CA GLY A 260 -9.58 7.89 12.37
C GLY A 260 -8.77 7.21 13.47
N PHE A 261 -9.12 5.95 13.68
CA PHE A 261 -8.38 5.02 14.52
C PHE A 261 -8.33 3.67 13.82
N ALA A 262 -7.16 3.05 13.79
CA ALA A 262 -6.99 1.70 13.30
C ALA A 262 -6.06 0.90 14.20
N ILE A 263 -6.32 -0.39 14.26
CA ILE A 263 -5.53 -1.38 14.98
C ILE A 263 -5.30 -2.58 14.06
N GLY A 264 -4.16 -3.25 14.19
CA GLY A 264 -3.88 -4.42 13.38
C GLY A 264 -2.60 -5.13 13.75
N GLN A 265 -2.42 -6.29 13.14
CA GLN A 265 -1.21 -7.11 13.25
C GLN A 265 -0.51 -7.19 11.90
N PRO A 266 0.67 -6.58 11.75
CA PRO A 266 1.47 -6.72 10.56
C PRO A 266 2.35 -7.97 10.66
N GLY A 267 2.10 -8.99 9.83
CA GLY A 267 3.00 -10.13 9.68
C GLY A 267 3.16 -11.01 10.93
N ASN A 268 2.07 -11.50 11.47
CA ASN A 268 2.09 -12.57 12.44
C ASN A 268 2.52 -13.89 11.77
N ALA A 269 3.47 -14.59 12.35
CA ALA A 269 3.94 -15.88 11.85
C ALA A 269 4.11 -16.89 13.01
N PRO A 270 3.68 -18.15 12.82
CA PRO A 270 3.74 -19.17 13.88
C PRO A 270 5.15 -19.43 14.41
N THR A 271 6.18 -19.12 13.63
CA THR A 271 7.59 -19.31 14.02
C THR A 271 8.20 -18.10 14.72
N LEU A 272 7.48 -16.99 14.82
CA LEU A 272 7.96 -15.81 15.55
C LEU A 272 7.68 -15.94 17.04
N SER A 273 8.66 -15.62 17.85
CA SER A 273 8.54 -15.70 19.30
C SER A 273 7.58 -14.66 19.89
N LYS A 274 7.32 -13.58 19.16
CA LYS A 274 6.41 -12.50 19.58
C LYS A 274 5.82 -11.80 18.36
N ASP A 275 4.50 -11.68 18.36
CA ASP A 275 3.76 -10.93 17.36
C ASP A 275 3.76 -9.43 17.68
N ALA A 276 3.77 -8.62 16.62
CA ALA A 276 3.59 -7.18 16.78
C ALA A 276 2.11 -6.83 16.68
N LEU A 277 1.64 -5.98 17.59
CA LEU A 277 0.38 -5.27 17.48
C LEU A 277 0.69 -3.81 17.22
N MET A 278 -0.03 -3.19 16.31
CA MET A 278 0.11 -1.76 16.03
C MET A 278 -1.25 -1.06 15.98
N TRP A 279 -1.24 0.19 16.33
CA TRP A 279 -2.40 1.06 16.13
C TRP A 279 -1.95 2.48 15.77
N GLU A 280 -2.84 3.22 15.12
CA GLU A 280 -2.69 4.65 14.87
C GLU A 280 -4.00 5.39 15.14
N ALA A 281 -3.88 6.66 15.52
CA ALA A 281 -4.96 7.60 15.63
C ALA A 281 -4.56 8.92 14.98
N PHE A 282 -5.44 9.51 14.21
CA PHE A 282 -5.19 10.79 13.57
C PHE A 282 -6.41 11.71 13.61
N TYR A 283 -6.13 12.99 13.49
CA TYR A 283 -7.12 14.02 13.20
C TYR A 283 -6.63 14.87 12.04
N ARG A 284 -7.35 14.86 10.92
CA ARG A 284 -7.05 15.68 9.75
C ARG A 284 -7.85 16.96 9.79
N TYR A 285 -7.19 18.06 9.98
CA TYR A 285 -7.76 19.40 9.92
C TYR A 285 -7.57 19.97 8.51
N LYS A 286 -8.67 20.28 7.83
CA LYS A 286 -8.68 20.95 6.53
C LYS A 286 -8.57 22.46 6.75
N VAL A 287 -7.38 22.99 6.51
CA VAL A 287 -7.12 24.44 6.63
C VAL A 287 -7.74 25.20 5.45
N SER A 288 -7.59 24.63 4.24
CA SER A 288 -8.16 25.14 2.99
C SER A 288 -8.40 23.99 2.03
N ASP A 289 -8.84 24.26 0.80
CA ASP A 289 -8.97 23.22 -0.22
C ASP A 289 -7.60 22.61 -0.62
N ASN A 290 -6.53 23.37 -0.42
CA ASN A 290 -5.17 23.00 -0.81
C ASN A 290 -4.26 22.61 0.36
N ILE A 291 -4.69 22.85 1.60
CA ILE A 291 -3.84 22.66 2.78
C ILE A 291 -4.58 21.85 3.84
N SER A 292 -3.95 20.81 4.32
CA SER A 292 -4.41 20.07 5.50
C SER A 292 -3.26 19.81 6.48
N VAL A 293 -3.58 19.80 7.77
CA VAL A 293 -2.67 19.46 8.87
C VAL A 293 -3.22 18.26 9.60
N THR A 294 -2.41 17.25 9.76
CA THR A 294 -2.81 15.96 10.36
C THR A 294 -1.85 15.58 11.48
N PRO A 295 -2.13 15.98 12.73
CA PRO A 295 -1.49 15.35 13.89
C PRO A 295 -1.93 13.88 13.97
N ALA A 296 -0.97 13.02 14.26
CA ALA A 296 -1.21 11.59 14.46
C ALA A 296 -0.26 11.03 15.51
N VAL A 297 -0.73 10.02 16.22
CA VAL A 297 0.03 9.21 17.16
C VAL A 297 -0.15 7.75 16.81
N PHE A 298 0.89 6.96 17.07
CA PHE A 298 0.86 5.54 16.78
C PHE A 298 1.74 4.76 17.75
N TYR A 299 1.45 3.47 17.84
CA TYR A 299 2.12 2.53 18.72
C TYR A 299 2.40 1.23 18.00
N VAL A 300 3.54 0.63 18.30
CA VAL A 300 3.92 -0.70 17.81
C VAL A 300 4.52 -1.49 18.98
N SER A 301 3.92 -2.64 19.31
CA SER A 301 4.50 -3.61 20.24
C SER A 301 5.48 -4.52 19.52
N ASN A 302 6.47 -5.03 20.23
CA ASN A 302 7.45 -6.01 19.71
C ASN A 302 8.07 -5.61 18.38
N ASN A 303 8.40 -4.32 18.22
CA ASN A 303 9.01 -3.79 17.00
C ASN A 303 10.45 -4.28 16.88
N GLN A 304 10.69 -5.26 16.04
CA GLN A 304 12.01 -5.88 15.85
C GLN A 304 13.02 -4.97 15.10
N ALA A 305 12.58 -3.84 14.57
CA ALA A 305 13.49 -2.84 13.98
C ALA A 305 14.35 -2.12 15.04
N PHE A 306 13.99 -2.25 16.33
CA PHE A 306 14.77 -1.75 17.46
C PHE A 306 15.35 -2.93 18.23
N SER A 307 16.59 -2.81 18.67
CA SER A 307 17.26 -3.83 19.48
C SER A 307 16.43 -4.16 20.72
N GLY A 308 16.09 -5.44 20.91
CA GLY A 308 15.36 -5.92 22.06
C GLY A 308 13.84 -6.05 21.90
N ALA A 309 13.29 -5.97 20.69
CA ALA A 309 11.85 -6.14 20.43
C ALA A 309 10.96 -5.32 21.37
N SER A 310 11.28 -4.04 21.54
CA SER A 310 10.60 -3.15 22.46
C SER A 310 9.28 -2.62 21.91
N SER A 311 8.40 -2.22 22.83
CA SER A 311 7.17 -1.50 22.50
C SER A 311 7.47 0.00 22.42
N ASN A 312 7.02 0.65 21.35
CA ASN A 312 7.38 2.03 21.06
C ASN A 312 6.16 2.85 20.64
N TYR A 313 6.17 4.12 21.03
CA TYR A 313 5.23 5.13 20.56
C TYR A 313 5.92 6.03 19.55
N GLY A 314 5.14 6.54 18.62
CA GLY A 314 5.57 7.54 17.66
C GLY A 314 4.47 8.59 17.46
N GLY A 315 4.88 9.73 16.93
CA GLY A 315 3.93 10.79 16.57
C GLY A 315 4.45 11.57 15.37
N VAL A 316 3.53 12.14 14.61
CA VAL A 316 3.83 12.98 13.46
C VAL A 316 2.78 14.10 13.35
N ILE A 317 3.23 15.25 12.89
CA ILE A 317 2.36 16.30 12.38
C ILE A 317 2.65 16.39 10.88
N GLN A 318 1.72 15.88 10.06
CA GLN A 318 1.84 15.95 8.62
C GLN A 318 1.12 17.19 8.10
N THR A 319 1.83 18.07 7.41
CA THR A 319 1.22 19.14 6.64
C THR A 319 1.27 18.76 5.16
N ARG A 320 0.11 18.78 4.51
CA ARG A 320 0.00 18.51 3.07
C ARG A 320 -0.39 19.78 2.33
N PHE A 321 0.36 20.03 1.27
CA PHE A 321 0.04 21.05 0.26
C PHE A 321 -0.33 20.33 -1.05
N THR A 322 -1.40 20.78 -1.68
CA THR A 322 -1.84 20.31 -3.01
C THR A 322 -2.03 21.52 -3.90
N PHE A 323 -1.36 21.55 -5.04
CA PHE A 323 -1.34 22.69 -5.96
C PHE A 323 -1.42 22.21 -7.41
#